data_9c9cd43890dc15a1ad2d498318f29a1a
#
_entry.id   9c9cd43890dc15a1ad2d498318f29a1a
#
_cell.length_a   1.000
_cell.length_b   1.000
_cell.length_c   1.000
_cell.angle_alpha   90.00
_cell.angle_beta   90.00
_cell.angle_gamma   90.00
#
_symmetry.space_group_name_H-M   'P 1'
#
loop_
_entity.id
_entity.type
_entity.pdbx_description
1 polymer ?
#
loop_
_entity_poly.entity_id
_entity_poly.type
_entity_poly.pdbx_seq_one_letter_code
_entity_poly.pdbx_strand_id
1 'polypeptide(L)'
;TATPDHAHTVHAVATLAPGTWYYRFIAGGVTSPVGRTVIAGPSPTSLRLAAASCQHYETGFYAAHRDIAQQQPDLVLWLGDYIYEYGARPVGGPVVRTHDGPEITTLDQYRARYALYKSDPDLQAAHAAAAWLVMWDDHEVENNYAALTPENPADAAGFAARRDAAYRAWWEHTPTRLAPPVAAQEYRVYRGAAWGDLAEFTLLDGRQYRTDQACGDAVLKLDPACPEIRSPGRTMLGDAQEIFLEDRLAGSTSRWNVIGNQTIMADATINGAVLNYDQWDGYPEARERFFAFLHAKAIPNVVVLTGDIHLAAVAQLRQGDSASGPVVGAEFISTSISSSGLVDASFTEILKKFPSLLDAELVHRGYALHTVTPEQWSAEYRIVTDVTDAASTVTTYGTYVVKAGTNTVTVAR
;
A
#
# COMPACT_ATOMS: atom_id res chain seq x y z
N THR A 1 4.09 -26.36 15.24
CA THR A 1 5.48 -26.80 14.95
C THR A 1 5.90 -26.16 13.64
N ALA A 2 7.07 -25.51 13.61
CA ALA A 2 7.64 -25.01 12.36
C ALA A 2 8.10 -26.20 11.48
N THR A 3 7.76 -26.17 10.20
CA THR A 3 8.11 -27.23 9.26
C THR A 3 8.75 -26.63 8.00
N PRO A 4 9.61 -27.40 7.28
CA PRO A 4 10.15 -26.95 6.00
C PRO A 4 9.06 -26.60 4.97
N ASP A 5 7.91 -27.29 5.02
CA ASP A 5 6.77 -27.04 4.12
C ASP A 5 6.20 -25.63 4.23
N HIS A 6 6.46 -24.95 5.34
CA HIS A 6 6.04 -23.57 5.61
C HIS A 6 7.24 -22.65 5.88
N ALA A 7 8.35 -22.84 5.20
CA ALA A 7 9.58 -22.07 5.38
C ALA A 7 10.01 -21.93 6.86
N HIS A 8 9.73 -22.94 7.68
CA HIS A 8 9.93 -22.90 9.16
C HIS A 8 9.21 -21.76 9.88
N THR A 9 8.23 -21.12 9.26
CA THR A 9 7.41 -20.06 9.90
C THR A 9 6.26 -20.67 10.72
N VAL A 10 5.78 -19.90 11.68
CA VAL A 10 4.64 -20.28 12.54
C VAL A 10 3.70 -19.09 12.70
N HIS A 11 2.44 -19.30 12.40
CA HIS A 11 1.37 -18.38 12.72
C HIS A 11 0.80 -18.73 14.09
N ALA A 12 0.96 -17.84 15.07
CA ALA A 12 0.38 -17.98 16.39
C ALA A 12 -0.68 -16.89 16.62
N VAL A 13 -1.87 -17.29 17.05
CA VAL A 13 -2.96 -16.36 17.35
C VAL A 13 -3.23 -16.38 18.85
N ALA A 14 -3.24 -15.19 19.46
CA ALA A 14 -3.62 -15.00 20.86
C ALA A 14 -4.77 -14.01 20.96
N THR A 15 -5.71 -14.26 21.85
CA THR A 15 -6.77 -13.29 22.21
C THR A 15 -6.32 -12.52 23.43
N LEU A 16 -6.23 -11.21 23.31
CA LEU A 16 -5.75 -10.32 24.36
C LEU A 16 -6.83 -9.28 24.69
N ALA A 17 -6.86 -8.82 25.93
CA ALA A 17 -7.68 -7.67 26.33
C ALA A 17 -7.15 -6.36 25.72
N PRO A 18 -7.97 -5.30 25.60
CA PRO A 18 -7.49 -3.99 25.22
C PRO A 18 -6.31 -3.50 26.05
N GLY A 19 -5.33 -2.87 25.40
CA GLY A 19 -4.12 -2.35 26.05
C GLY A 19 -2.85 -2.58 25.25
N THR A 20 -1.72 -2.16 25.79
CA THR A 20 -0.41 -2.38 25.20
C THR A 20 0.17 -3.68 25.73
N TRP A 21 0.62 -4.52 24.83
CA TRP A 21 1.18 -5.82 25.11
C TRP A 21 2.59 -5.95 24.55
N TYR A 22 3.41 -6.76 25.25
CA TYR A 22 4.74 -7.14 24.81
C TYR A 22 4.81 -8.65 24.68
N TYR A 23 5.41 -9.14 23.62
CA TYR A 23 5.51 -10.57 23.33
C TYR A 23 6.90 -10.97 22.88
N ARG A 24 7.22 -12.24 23.00
CA ARG A 24 8.42 -12.85 22.44
C ARG A 24 8.12 -14.30 22.08
N PHE A 25 8.88 -14.82 21.16
CA PHE A 25 8.84 -16.23 20.80
C PHE A 25 10.02 -16.96 21.43
N ILE A 26 9.79 -18.22 21.83
CA ILE A 26 10.82 -19.11 22.36
C ILE A 26 10.72 -20.42 21.57
N ALA A 27 11.78 -20.80 20.85
CA ALA A 27 11.85 -22.00 20.05
C ALA A 27 13.25 -22.62 20.12
N GLY A 28 13.35 -23.93 20.42
CA GLY A 28 14.66 -24.60 20.48
C GLY A 28 15.66 -24.01 21.47
N GLY A 29 15.18 -23.35 22.54
CA GLY A 29 16.04 -22.68 23.52
C GLY A 29 16.50 -21.26 23.11
N VAL A 30 16.13 -20.80 21.91
CA VAL A 30 16.40 -19.44 21.41
C VAL A 30 15.20 -18.56 21.70
N THR A 31 15.47 -17.33 22.18
CA THR A 31 14.44 -16.31 22.46
C THR A 31 14.54 -15.19 21.45
N SER A 32 13.41 -14.82 20.86
CA SER A 32 13.33 -13.67 19.92
C SER A 32 13.52 -12.33 20.66
N PRO A 33 13.81 -11.23 19.95
CA PRO A 33 13.56 -9.89 20.44
C PRO A 33 12.13 -9.73 20.95
N VAL A 34 11.92 -8.71 21.81
CA VAL A 34 10.57 -8.38 22.32
C VAL A 34 9.84 -7.55 21.28
N GLY A 35 8.65 -7.98 20.91
CA GLY A 35 7.71 -7.21 20.10
C GLY A 35 6.68 -6.49 20.96
N ARG A 36 6.17 -5.35 20.46
CA ARG A 36 5.08 -4.56 21.04
C ARG A 36 3.85 -4.65 20.13
N THR A 37 2.68 -4.71 20.74
CA THR A 37 1.41 -4.59 20.03
C THR A 37 0.40 -3.85 20.89
N VAL A 38 -0.54 -3.15 20.24
CA VAL A 38 -1.66 -2.48 20.90
C VAL A 38 -2.96 -3.12 20.45
N ILE A 39 -3.82 -3.45 21.40
CA ILE A 39 -5.18 -3.92 21.16
C ILE A 39 -6.12 -2.77 21.48
N ALA A 40 -6.85 -2.28 20.49
CA ALA A 40 -7.83 -1.22 20.69
C ALA A 40 -8.99 -1.68 21.58
N GLY A 41 -9.45 -0.78 22.43
CA GLY A 41 -10.74 -0.94 23.11
C GLY A 41 -11.91 -0.70 22.16
N PRO A 42 -13.16 -0.83 22.64
CA PRO A 42 -14.33 -0.58 21.80
C PRO A 42 -14.42 0.87 21.31
N SER A 43 -14.02 1.86 22.12
CA SER A 43 -14.08 3.29 21.78
C SER A 43 -12.74 3.97 22.08
N PRO A 44 -11.72 3.76 21.26
CA PRO A 44 -10.42 4.40 21.45
C PRO A 44 -10.51 5.88 21.07
N THR A 45 -9.78 6.73 21.79
CA THR A 45 -9.72 8.18 21.55
C THR A 45 -8.68 8.58 20.53
N SER A 46 -7.78 7.67 20.16
CA SER A 46 -6.74 7.93 19.16
C SER A 46 -6.22 6.65 18.52
N LEU A 47 -5.58 6.84 17.36
CA LEU A 47 -4.77 5.85 16.67
C LEU A 47 -3.54 6.57 16.10
N ARG A 48 -2.34 6.06 16.38
CA ARG A 48 -1.12 6.41 15.65
C ARG A 48 -0.85 5.32 14.61
N LEU A 49 -0.92 5.70 13.33
CA LEU A 49 -0.81 4.79 12.19
C LEU A 49 0.35 5.23 11.28
N ALA A 50 1.28 4.34 10.98
CA ALA A 50 2.24 4.54 9.90
C ALA A 50 1.73 3.86 8.63
N ALA A 51 1.61 4.59 7.52
CA ALA A 51 1.29 4.05 6.21
C ALA A 51 2.56 4.05 5.35
N ALA A 52 2.95 2.89 4.81
CA ALA A 52 4.20 2.70 4.11
C ALA A 52 4.10 1.61 3.04
N SER A 53 4.97 1.66 2.03
CA SER A 53 5.06 0.70 0.93
C SER A 53 6.45 0.71 0.27
N CYS A 54 6.67 -0.19 -0.68
CA CYS A 54 7.72 -0.06 -1.71
C CYS A 54 9.14 0.02 -1.12
N GLN A 55 9.61 -1.09 -0.55
CA GLN A 55 10.93 -1.15 0.10
C GLN A 55 11.98 -1.89 -0.73
N HIS A 56 12.23 -1.46 -1.97
CA HIS A 56 13.22 -2.12 -2.83
C HIS A 56 14.60 -2.19 -2.17
N TYR A 57 15.10 -3.41 -1.96
CA TYR A 57 16.31 -3.66 -1.16
C TYR A 57 17.57 -3.03 -1.74
N GLU A 58 17.70 -3.03 -3.08
CA GLU A 58 18.93 -2.59 -3.73
C GLU A 58 19.06 -1.07 -3.80
N THR A 59 17.94 -0.33 -3.86
CA THR A 59 17.95 1.12 -4.17
C THR A 59 18.05 2.04 -2.97
N GLY A 60 17.97 1.49 -1.74
CA GLY A 60 18.12 2.33 -0.56
C GLY A 60 18.23 1.53 0.74
N PHE A 61 18.76 2.20 1.77
CA PHE A 61 18.73 1.72 3.15
C PHE A 61 17.40 2.05 3.82
N TYR A 62 17.12 1.40 4.94
CA TYR A 62 15.82 1.42 5.60
C TYR A 62 15.71 2.43 6.76
N ALA A 63 16.32 3.62 6.60
CA ALA A 63 16.23 4.70 7.59
C ALA A 63 14.79 5.09 7.96
N ALA A 64 13.84 4.99 7.02
CA ALA A 64 12.42 5.19 7.28
C ALA A 64 11.86 4.15 8.28
N HIS A 65 12.24 2.89 8.18
CA HIS A 65 11.84 1.85 9.16
C HIS A 65 12.43 2.11 10.54
N ARG A 66 13.67 2.58 10.62
CA ARG A 66 14.26 3.02 11.89
C ARG A 66 13.46 4.14 12.54
N ASP A 67 13.01 5.11 11.75
CA ASP A 67 12.16 6.19 12.27
C ASP A 67 10.77 5.66 12.69
N ILE A 68 10.13 4.77 11.91
CA ILE A 68 8.88 4.10 12.31
C ILE A 68 9.04 3.42 13.67
N ALA A 69 10.15 2.70 13.89
CA ALA A 69 10.42 2.06 15.17
C ALA A 69 10.55 3.07 16.32
N GLN A 70 11.19 4.23 16.08
CA GLN A 70 11.34 5.31 17.06
C GLN A 70 10.00 6.02 17.35
N GLN A 71 9.14 6.18 16.34
CA GLN A 71 7.81 6.78 16.48
C GLN A 71 6.84 5.91 17.27
N GLN A 72 7.09 4.60 17.35
CA GLN A 72 6.26 3.62 18.06
C GLN A 72 4.76 3.74 17.71
N PRO A 73 4.35 3.65 16.44
CA PRO A 73 2.94 3.71 16.09
C PRO A 73 2.18 2.56 16.75
N ASP A 74 0.86 2.69 16.83
CA ASP A 74 0.00 1.60 17.28
C ASP A 74 -0.14 0.52 16.21
N LEU A 75 -0.13 0.95 14.95
CA LEU A 75 -0.33 0.12 13.77
C LEU A 75 0.55 0.61 12.62
N VAL A 76 1.12 -0.31 11.87
CA VAL A 76 1.67 -0.07 10.53
C VAL A 76 0.71 -0.66 9.51
N LEU A 77 0.22 0.15 8.58
CA LEU A 77 -0.47 -0.29 7.37
C LEU A 77 0.57 -0.38 6.25
N TRP A 78 0.84 -1.60 5.82
CA TRP A 78 1.73 -1.89 4.71
C TRP A 78 0.93 -2.03 3.43
N LEU A 79 1.19 -1.17 2.45
CA LEU A 79 0.35 -0.99 1.27
C LEU A 79 0.82 -1.78 0.03
N GLY A 80 1.81 -2.64 0.20
CA GLY A 80 2.35 -3.47 -0.88
C GLY A 80 3.84 -3.26 -1.13
N ASP A 81 4.42 -4.08 -2.02
CA ASP A 81 5.84 -4.08 -2.38
C ASP A 81 6.76 -4.31 -1.18
N TYR A 82 6.43 -5.34 -0.41
CA TYR A 82 7.29 -5.76 0.69
C TYR A 82 8.59 -6.38 0.20
N ILE A 83 8.56 -7.04 -0.94
CA ILE A 83 9.72 -7.54 -1.69
C ILE A 83 9.64 -7.07 -3.13
N TYR A 84 10.74 -7.22 -3.86
CA TYR A 84 10.81 -7.02 -5.31
C TYR A 84 11.36 -8.29 -5.95
N GLU A 85 10.73 -8.74 -7.03
CA GLU A 85 11.06 -9.98 -7.74
C GLU A 85 12.34 -9.88 -8.57
N TYR A 86 12.75 -8.67 -8.93
CA TYR A 86 13.89 -8.42 -9.82
C TYR A 86 15.17 -9.16 -9.42
N GLY A 87 15.94 -9.56 -10.41
CA GLY A 87 17.31 -10.03 -10.21
C GLY A 87 18.26 -8.93 -9.74
N ALA A 88 19.50 -9.32 -9.52
CA ALA A 88 20.56 -8.35 -9.20
C ALA A 88 20.68 -7.30 -10.31
N ARG A 89 20.76 -6.06 -9.94
CA ARG A 89 20.73 -4.81 -10.71
C ARG A 89 19.30 -4.30 -10.93
N PRO A 90 18.87 -3.33 -10.12
CA PRO A 90 17.56 -2.73 -10.24
C PRO A 90 17.40 -1.97 -11.55
N VAL A 91 16.17 -1.91 -12.01
CA VAL A 91 15.79 -1.04 -13.12
C VAL A 91 15.76 0.40 -12.60
N GLY A 92 16.83 1.16 -12.87
CA GLY A 92 16.97 2.56 -12.47
C GLY A 92 17.38 2.78 -10.99
N GLY A 93 17.95 3.93 -10.72
CA GLY A 93 18.33 4.37 -9.38
C GLY A 93 19.71 3.90 -8.89
N PRO A 94 20.11 4.34 -7.69
CA PRO A 94 21.37 3.94 -7.06
C PRO A 94 21.28 2.47 -6.63
N VAL A 95 22.44 1.80 -6.59
CA VAL A 95 22.60 0.45 -6.02
C VAL A 95 23.45 0.56 -4.75
N VAL A 96 22.82 0.36 -3.59
CA VAL A 96 23.50 0.40 -2.27
C VAL A 96 23.67 -0.99 -1.66
N ARG A 97 22.85 -1.94 -2.11
CA ARG A 97 22.86 -3.36 -1.74
C ARG A 97 22.49 -4.17 -2.98
N THR A 98 22.61 -5.47 -2.96
CA THR A 98 22.29 -6.30 -4.14
C THR A 98 21.38 -7.48 -3.76
N HIS A 99 20.44 -7.80 -4.65
CA HIS A 99 19.81 -9.10 -4.68
C HIS A 99 20.79 -10.17 -5.15
N ASP A 100 20.61 -11.38 -4.69
CA ASP A 100 21.35 -12.53 -5.23
C ASP A 100 20.56 -13.19 -6.38
N GLY A 101 21.24 -13.49 -7.47
CA GLY A 101 20.68 -14.29 -8.56
C GLY A 101 19.79 -13.53 -9.56
N PRO A 102 19.07 -14.29 -10.40
CA PRO A 102 18.13 -13.74 -11.39
C PRO A 102 16.82 -13.30 -10.75
N GLU A 103 15.91 -12.83 -11.59
CA GLU A 103 14.52 -12.62 -11.22
C GLU A 103 13.90 -13.90 -10.63
N ILE A 104 13.12 -13.75 -9.56
CA ILE A 104 12.56 -14.87 -8.82
C ILE A 104 11.23 -15.33 -9.41
N THR A 105 11.07 -16.65 -9.54
CA THR A 105 9.86 -17.26 -10.11
C THR A 105 9.39 -18.50 -9.34
N THR A 106 10.20 -19.04 -8.44
CA THR A 106 9.89 -20.27 -7.69
C THR A 106 9.65 -19.98 -6.21
N LEU A 107 8.92 -20.86 -5.53
CA LEU A 107 8.63 -20.73 -4.11
C LEU A 107 9.89 -20.56 -3.25
N ASP A 108 10.93 -21.33 -3.49
CA ASP A 108 12.17 -21.23 -2.71
C ASP A 108 12.91 -19.93 -2.96
N GLN A 109 12.83 -19.37 -4.17
CA GLN A 109 13.39 -18.06 -4.49
C GLN A 109 12.61 -16.93 -3.79
N TYR A 110 11.26 -16.96 -3.81
CA TYR A 110 10.44 -16.01 -3.06
C TYR A 110 10.71 -16.08 -1.56
N ARG A 111 10.81 -17.28 -0.98
CA ARG A 111 11.18 -17.47 0.43
C ARG A 111 12.55 -16.87 0.76
N ALA A 112 13.54 -17.11 -0.08
CA ALA A 112 14.88 -16.54 0.08
C ALA A 112 14.85 -15.01 -0.01
N ARG A 113 14.03 -14.45 -0.91
CA ARG A 113 13.86 -13.00 -1.05
C ARG A 113 13.23 -12.38 0.21
N TYR A 114 12.18 -12.97 0.76
CA TYR A 114 11.62 -12.54 2.06
C TYR A 114 12.65 -12.64 3.19
N ALA A 115 13.43 -13.71 3.23
CA ALA A 115 14.49 -13.87 4.24
C ALA A 115 15.56 -12.77 4.13
N LEU A 116 15.97 -12.42 2.90
CA LEU A 116 16.91 -11.34 2.64
C LEU A 116 16.39 -10.00 3.18
N TYR A 117 15.19 -9.59 2.81
CA TYR A 117 14.59 -8.33 3.25
C TYR A 117 14.44 -8.28 4.76
N LYS A 118 13.94 -9.36 5.37
CA LYS A 118 13.76 -9.49 6.82
C LYS A 118 15.06 -9.61 7.63
N SER A 119 16.19 -9.76 6.97
CA SER A 119 17.51 -9.70 7.64
C SER A 119 17.91 -8.26 8.01
N ASP A 120 17.28 -7.24 7.44
CA ASP A 120 17.58 -5.85 7.72
C ASP A 120 17.18 -5.47 9.16
N PRO A 121 18.11 -4.92 9.96
CA PRO A 121 17.87 -4.62 11.36
C PRO A 121 16.86 -3.48 11.60
N ASP A 122 16.78 -2.49 10.70
CA ASP A 122 15.81 -1.39 10.81
C ASP A 122 14.39 -1.88 10.53
N LEU A 123 14.22 -2.78 9.54
CA LEU A 123 12.94 -3.45 9.28
C LEU A 123 12.52 -4.35 10.45
N GLN A 124 13.46 -5.10 11.05
CA GLN A 124 13.18 -5.91 12.24
C GLN A 124 12.74 -5.03 13.42
N ALA A 125 13.38 -3.88 13.61
CA ALA A 125 13.01 -2.93 14.66
C ALA A 125 11.59 -2.36 14.43
N ALA A 126 11.22 -2.03 13.19
CA ALA A 126 9.88 -1.58 12.85
C ALA A 126 8.81 -2.65 13.11
N HIS A 127 9.09 -3.91 12.75
CA HIS A 127 8.20 -5.03 13.07
C HIS A 127 8.05 -5.27 14.58
N ALA A 128 9.12 -5.07 15.33
CA ALA A 128 9.08 -5.22 16.80
C ALA A 128 8.31 -4.07 17.49
N ALA A 129 8.27 -2.88 16.89
CA ALA A 129 7.70 -1.69 17.50
C ALA A 129 6.16 -1.62 17.46
N ALA A 130 5.50 -2.26 16.50
CA ALA A 130 4.07 -2.13 16.26
C ALA A 130 3.43 -3.41 15.67
N ALA A 131 2.10 -3.47 15.73
CA ALA A 131 1.33 -4.42 14.92
C ALA A 131 1.35 -4.01 13.45
N TRP A 132 1.29 -4.99 12.55
CA TRP A 132 1.29 -4.75 11.10
C TRP A 132 0.00 -5.30 10.46
N LEU A 133 -0.63 -4.47 9.65
CA LEU A 133 -1.72 -4.83 8.77
C LEU A 133 -1.18 -4.76 7.32
N VAL A 134 -0.95 -5.92 6.72
CA VAL A 134 -0.18 -6.04 5.49
C VAL A 134 -1.08 -6.34 4.31
N MET A 135 -0.91 -5.60 3.24
CA MET A 135 -1.45 -5.85 1.90
C MET A 135 -0.30 -6.26 0.98
N TRP A 136 -0.62 -6.82 -0.18
CA TRP A 136 0.34 -6.94 -1.27
C TRP A 136 0.05 -5.91 -2.38
N ASP A 137 1.02 -5.73 -3.28
CA ASP A 137 0.82 -5.12 -4.57
C ASP A 137 1.39 -6.05 -5.66
N ASP A 138 1.95 -5.56 -6.72
CA ASP A 138 2.43 -6.36 -7.84
C ASP A 138 3.78 -7.05 -7.55
N HIS A 139 4.74 -6.36 -6.97
CA HIS A 139 6.09 -6.87 -6.77
C HIS A 139 6.20 -8.06 -5.78
N GLU A 140 5.15 -8.34 -5.03
CA GLU A 140 5.07 -9.62 -4.32
C GLU A 140 5.00 -10.81 -5.29
N VAL A 141 4.61 -10.57 -6.56
CA VAL A 141 4.54 -11.56 -7.64
C VAL A 141 5.44 -11.16 -8.80
N GLU A 142 5.06 -10.12 -9.54
CA GLU A 142 5.71 -9.57 -10.72
C GLU A 142 5.17 -8.18 -11.02
N ASN A 143 6.05 -7.26 -11.44
CA ASN A 143 5.68 -5.90 -11.82
C ASN A 143 4.43 -5.85 -12.72
N ASN A 144 3.50 -4.97 -12.38
CA ASN A 144 2.28 -4.67 -13.12
C ASN A 144 1.38 -5.86 -13.53
N TYR A 145 1.51 -7.04 -12.92
CA TYR A 145 0.64 -8.16 -13.29
C TYR A 145 -0.84 -7.84 -13.06
N ALA A 146 -1.69 -8.38 -13.93
CA ALA A 146 -3.14 -8.27 -13.82
C ALA A 146 -3.79 -9.65 -13.85
N ALA A 147 -4.38 -10.07 -12.73
CA ALA A 147 -5.01 -11.39 -12.59
C ALA A 147 -4.07 -12.56 -12.94
N LEU A 148 -4.17 -13.13 -14.14
CA LEU A 148 -3.30 -14.18 -14.68
C LEU A 148 -2.48 -13.71 -15.88
N THR A 149 -2.44 -12.40 -16.12
CA THR A 149 -1.65 -11.79 -17.19
C THR A 149 -0.35 -11.27 -16.59
N PRO A 150 0.83 -11.80 -17.00
CA PRO A 150 2.11 -11.25 -16.62
C PRO A 150 2.40 -9.95 -17.37
N GLU A 151 3.34 -9.13 -16.86
CA GLU A 151 3.83 -7.96 -17.58
C GLU A 151 4.42 -8.33 -18.95
N ASN A 152 5.23 -9.39 -18.99
CA ASN A 152 5.78 -9.90 -20.23
C ASN A 152 4.94 -11.09 -20.74
N PRO A 153 4.23 -10.96 -21.89
CA PRO A 153 3.42 -12.06 -22.44
C PRO A 153 4.17 -13.36 -22.70
N ALA A 154 5.51 -13.32 -22.83
CA ALA A 154 6.32 -14.53 -23.00
C ALA A 154 6.30 -15.44 -21.76
N ASP A 155 6.01 -14.91 -20.59
CA ASP A 155 6.00 -15.63 -19.32
C ASP A 155 4.63 -16.24 -18.98
N ALA A 156 3.61 -16.03 -19.83
CA ALA A 156 2.24 -16.47 -19.60
C ALA A 156 2.11 -17.98 -19.30
N ALA A 157 2.92 -18.81 -19.95
CA ALA A 157 2.83 -20.27 -19.79
C ALA A 157 3.14 -20.78 -18.37
N GLY A 158 3.97 -20.06 -17.59
CA GLY A 158 4.37 -20.42 -16.23
C GLY A 158 3.75 -19.53 -15.15
N PHE A 159 3.07 -18.46 -15.53
CA PHE A 159 2.70 -17.38 -14.62
C PHE A 159 1.76 -17.82 -13.49
N ALA A 160 0.78 -18.66 -13.76
CA ALA A 160 -0.13 -19.17 -12.73
C ALA A 160 0.63 -19.91 -11.60
N ALA A 161 1.63 -20.71 -11.94
CA ALA A 161 2.46 -21.41 -10.95
C ALA A 161 3.39 -20.44 -10.19
N ARG A 162 3.92 -19.42 -10.87
CA ARG A 162 4.70 -18.33 -10.26
C ARG A 162 3.85 -17.58 -9.23
N ARG A 163 2.63 -17.18 -9.60
CA ARG A 163 1.69 -16.48 -8.72
C ARG A 163 1.33 -17.33 -7.49
N ASP A 164 1.04 -18.61 -7.65
CA ASP A 164 0.77 -19.51 -6.53
C ASP A 164 1.97 -19.62 -5.57
N ALA A 165 3.18 -19.69 -6.11
CA ALA A 165 4.41 -19.70 -5.33
C ALA A 165 4.61 -18.40 -4.54
N ALA A 166 4.38 -17.26 -5.17
CA ALA A 166 4.46 -15.94 -4.58
C ALA A 166 3.44 -15.75 -3.45
N TYR A 167 2.17 -16.09 -3.68
CA TYR A 167 1.10 -16.03 -2.67
C TYR A 167 1.41 -16.91 -1.46
N ARG A 168 1.97 -18.09 -1.72
CA ARG A 168 2.39 -19.00 -0.65
C ARG A 168 3.50 -18.38 0.19
N ALA A 169 4.54 -17.84 -0.42
CA ALA A 169 5.63 -17.18 0.29
C ALA A 169 5.16 -15.95 1.06
N TRP A 170 4.28 -15.13 0.46
CA TRP A 170 3.67 -13.98 1.14
C TRP A 170 2.94 -14.41 2.42
N TRP A 171 2.08 -15.42 2.33
CA TRP A 171 1.38 -15.94 3.50
C TRP A 171 2.36 -16.44 4.58
N GLU A 172 3.38 -17.19 4.22
CA GLU A 172 4.37 -17.75 5.15
C GLU A 172 5.13 -16.65 5.90
N HIS A 173 5.38 -15.52 5.26
CA HIS A 173 6.23 -14.45 5.79
C HIS A 173 5.46 -13.23 6.34
N THR A 174 4.13 -13.21 6.24
CA THR A 174 3.29 -12.07 6.63
C THR A 174 2.51 -12.37 7.91
N PRO A 175 2.39 -11.40 8.86
CA PRO A 175 1.59 -11.58 10.08
C PRO A 175 0.09 -11.50 9.77
N THR A 176 -0.46 -12.55 9.18
CA THR A 176 -1.87 -12.60 8.77
C THR A 176 -2.64 -13.70 9.52
N ARG A 177 -3.96 -13.53 9.63
CA ARG A 177 -4.90 -14.57 10.12
C ARG A 177 -5.57 -15.34 8.98
N LEU A 178 -5.23 -15.02 7.73
CA LEU A 178 -5.76 -15.75 6.58
C LEU A 178 -5.28 -17.19 6.62
N ALA A 179 -6.10 -18.11 6.11
CA ALA A 179 -5.67 -19.48 5.86
C ALA A 179 -4.57 -19.51 4.79
N PRO A 180 -3.74 -20.57 4.75
CA PRO A 180 -2.76 -20.69 3.67
C PRO A 180 -3.46 -20.76 2.30
N PRO A 181 -2.87 -20.16 1.24
CA PRO A 181 -3.42 -20.27 -0.11
C PRO A 181 -3.42 -21.71 -0.60
N VAL A 182 -4.40 -22.03 -1.43
CA VAL A 182 -4.51 -23.32 -2.13
C VAL A 182 -4.16 -23.08 -3.59
N ALA A 183 -3.20 -23.85 -4.11
CA ALA A 183 -2.74 -23.70 -5.48
C ALA A 183 -3.89 -23.77 -6.50
N ALA A 184 -3.79 -23.02 -7.57
CA ALA A 184 -4.78 -22.88 -8.64
C ALA A 184 -6.18 -22.41 -8.17
N GLN A 185 -6.27 -21.79 -6.99
CA GLN A 185 -7.49 -21.19 -6.48
C GLN A 185 -7.31 -19.69 -6.27
N GLU A 186 -8.41 -18.97 -6.25
CA GLU A 186 -8.44 -17.58 -5.77
C GLU A 186 -7.99 -17.52 -4.31
N TYR A 187 -7.13 -16.55 -4.00
CA TYR A 187 -6.69 -16.30 -2.63
C TYR A 187 -7.21 -14.95 -2.14
N ARG A 188 -8.41 -14.93 -1.62
CA ARG A 188 -9.05 -13.71 -1.14
C ARG A 188 -8.27 -13.07 0.00
N VAL A 189 -7.56 -11.98 -0.29
CA VAL A 189 -6.79 -11.19 0.70
C VAL A 189 -7.47 -9.86 1.04
N TYR A 190 -8.37 -9.36 0.19
CA TYR A 190 -9.15 -8.19 0.52
C TYR A 190 -10.04 -8.49 1.74
N ARG A 191 -9.98 -7.61 2.73
CA ARG A 191 -10.57 -7.85 4.04
C ARG A 191 -10.83 -6.57 4.82
N GLY A 192 -11.61 -6.69 5.89
CA GLY A 192 -11.84 -5.63 6.86
C GLY A 192 -10.99 -5.80 8.11
N ALA A 193 -10.69 -4.68 8.77
CA ALA A 193 -10.15 -4.60 10.11
C ALA A 193 -10.75 -3.37 10.80
N ALA A 194 -10.70 -3.32 12.14
CA ALA A 194 -11.25 -2.20 12.88
C ALA A 194 -10.31 -1.79 14.03
N TRP A 195 -10.28 -0.50 14.31
CA TRP A 195 -9.68 0.08 15.50
C TRP A 195 -10.79 0.64 16.41
N GLY A 196 -11.45 -0.27 17.12
CA GLY A 196 -12.67 0.04 17.86
C GLY A 196 -13.74 0.67 16.95
N ASP A 197 -14.44 1.67 17.44
CA ASP A 197 -15.39 2.49 16.69
C ASP A 197 -14.74 3.75 16.06
N LEU A 198 -13.42 3.94 16.26
CA LEU A 198 -12.71 5.10 15.71
C LEU A 198 -12.42 4.95 14.22
N ALA A 199 -11.97 3.80 13.76
CA ALA A 199 -11.60 3.60 12.35
C ALA A 199 -11.94 2.19 11.87
N GLU A 200 -12.59 2.10 10.72
CA GLU A 200 -12.83 0.87 9.98
C GLU A 200 -11.96 0.84 8.74
N PHE A 201 -11.15 -0.20 8.61
CA PHE A 201 -10.26 -0.41 7.48
C PHE A 201 -10.88 -1.40 6.50
N THR A 202 -10.90 -1.03 5.22
CA THR A 202 -11.18 -1.92 4.10
C THR A 202 -9.92 -2.02 3.26
N LEU A 203 -9.25 -3.17 3.29
CA LEU A 203 -8.03 -3.43 2.55
C LEU A 203 -8.37 -4.05 1.22
N LEU A 204 -7.90 -3.45 0.14
CA LEU A 204 -8.19 -3.87 -1.23
C LEU A 204 -7.10 -4.79 -1.79
N ASP A 205 -7.45 -5.49 -2.84
CA ASP A 205 -6.55 -6.22 -3.72
C ASP A 205 -6.74 -5.71 -5.14
N GLY A 206 -5.89 -4.80 -5.53
CA GLY A 206 -5.92 -4.16 -6.84
C GLY A 206 -5.25 -4.97 -7.94
N ARG A 207 -4.75 -6.20 -7.68
CA ARG A 207 -3.97 -6.97 -8.65
C ARG A 207 -4.68 -8.25 -9.12
N GLN A 208 -5.23 -9.03 -8.20
CA GLN A 208 -5.76 -10.36 -8.51
C GLN A 208 -7.04 -10.33 -9.36
N TYR A 209 -7.80 -9.25 -9.30
CA TYR A 209 -9.16 -9.17 -9.88
C TYR A 209 -9.29 -8.17 -11.01
N ARG A 210 -8.25 -7.38 -11.29
CA ARG A 210 -8.31 -6.36 -12.34
C ARG A 210 -8.31 -6.97 -13.72
N THR A 211 -8.95 -6.28 -14.66
CA THR A 211 -8.68 -6.50 -16.08
C THR A 211 -7.28 -5.99 -16.41
N ASP A 212 -6.65 -6.61 -17.39
CA ASP A 212 -5.34 -6.17 -17.88
C ASP A 212 -5.31 -4.67 -18.19
N GLN A 213 -4.15 -4.04 -18.03
CA GLN A 213 -3.99 -2.62 -18.30
C GLN A 213 -4.32 -2.33 -19.77
N ALA A 214 -4.89 -1.18 -20.03
CA ALA A 214 -5.21 -0.77 -21.39
C ALA A 214 -3.98 -0.23 -22.11
N CYS A 215 -4.02 -0.22 -23.44
CA CYS A 215 -3.08 0.56 -24.24
C CYS A 215 -1.62 0.14 -24.13
N GLY A 216 -1.38 -1.14 -23.80
CA GLY A 216 -0.04 -1.73 -23.69
C GLY A 216 0.76 -1.22 -22.51
N ASP A 217 0.14 -1.12 -21.33
CA ASP A 217 0.78 -0.80 -20.05
C ASP A 217 1.61 0.48 -20.05
N ALA A 218 1.13 1.49 -20.75
CA ALA A 218 1.92 2.69 -20.92
C ALA A 218 2.06 3.47 -19.61
N VAL A 219 3.29 3.70 -19.18
CA VAL A 219 3.66 4.56 -18.06
C VAL A 219 4.27 5.86 -18.62
N LEU A 220 3.88 7.01 -18.05
CA LEU A 220 4.35 8.36 -18.40
C LEU A 220 4.14 8.73 -19.88
N LYS A 221 3.06 8.27 -20.49
CA LYS A 221 2.62 8.77 -21.79
C LYS A 221 1.72 10.00 -21.62
N LEU A 222 2.12 11.12 -22.18
CA LEU A 222 1.31 12.35 -22.27
C LEU A 222 0.42 12.38 -23.52
N ASP A 223 0.06 11.22 -24.05
CA ASP A 223 -0.85 11.09 -25.17
C ASP A 223 -2.30 11.14 -24.70
N PRO A 224 -3.26 11.57 -25.54
CA PRO A 224 -4.67 11.45 -25.24
C PRO A 224 -5.00 10.00 -24.85
N ALA A 225 -5.85 9.85 -23.81
CA ALA A 225 -6.26 8.53 -23.34
C ALA A 225 -6.82 7.71 -24.51
N CYS A 226 -6.36 6.46 -24.63
CA CYS A 226 -6.91 5.57 -25.64
C CYS A 226 -8.34 5.15 -25.28
N PRO A 227 -9.25 4.93 -26.26
CA PRO A 227 -10.64 4.60 -26.00
C PRO A 227 -10.83 3.32 -25.19
N GLU A 228 -9.84 2.43 -25.19
CA GLU A 228 -9.91 1.13 -24.52
C GLU A 228 -10.13 1.25 -23.00
N ILE A 229 -9.64 2.30 -22.33
CA ILE A 229 -9.86 2.49 -20.88
C ILE A 229 -11.33 2.56 -20.48
N ARG A 230 -12.22 2.93 -21.43
CA ARG A 230 -13.67 3.00 -21.23
C ARG A 230 -14.41 1.81 -21.84
N SER A 231 -13.72 0.75 -22.21
CA SER A 231 -14.36 -0.47 -22.73
C SER A 231 -15.25 -1.11 -21.67
N PRO A 232 -16.45 -1.61 -22.05
CA PRO A 232 -17.32 -2.31 -21.10
C PRO A 232 -16.63 -3.48 -20.42
N GLY A 233 -16.91 -3.66 -19.14
CA GLY A 233 -16.37 -4.77 -18.34
C GLY A 233 -14.97 -4.56 -17.77
N ARG A 234 -14.33 -3.42 -18.02
CA ARG A 234 -13.07 -3.10 -17.32
C ARG A 234 -13.33 -2.80 -15.85
N THR A 235 -12.52 -3.44 -15.01
CA THR A 235 -12.61 -3.30 -13.56
C THR A 235 -11.24 -3.30 -12.92
N MET A 236 -11.08 -2.54 -11.83
CA MET A 236 -9.90 -2.56 -10.95
C MET A 236 -10.03 -3.68 -9.89
N LEU A 237 -11.22 -3.91 -9.38
CA LEU A 237 -11.44 -4.74 -8.18
C LEU A 237 -12.22 -6.03 -8.46
N GLY A 238 -12.89 -6.13 -9.62
CA GLY A 238 -13.89 -7.16 -9.89
C GLY A 238 -15.18 -6.97 -9.08
N ASP A 239 -16.29 -7.50 -9.59
CA ASP A 239 -17.63 -7.25 -9.04
C ASP A 239 -17.75 -7.64 -7.55
N ALA A 240 -17.20 -8.79 -7.17
CA ALA A 240 -17.33 -9.28 -5.80
C ALA A 240 -16.62 -8.38 -4.78
N GLN A 241 -15.48 -7.81 -5.13
CA GLN A 241 -14.75 -6.91 -4.26
C GLN A 241 -15.34 -5.49 -4.28
N GLU A 242 -15.88 -5.01 -5.43
CA GLU A 242 -16.63 -3.74 -5.48
C GLU A 242 -17.83 -3.81 -4.52
N ILE A 243 -18.62 -4.88 -4.58
CA ILE A 243 -19.76 -5.10 -3.66
C ILE A 243 -19.29 -5.16 -2.19
N PHE A 244 -18.22 -5.90 -1.92
CA PHE A 244 -17.65 -5.98 -0.56
C PHE A 244 -17.23 -4.62 -0.02
N LEU A 245 -16.58 -3.78 -0.83
CA LEU A 245 -16.16 -2.42 -0.46
C LEU A 245 -17.38 -1.55 -0.17
N GLU A 246 -18.37 -1.54 -1.05
CA GLU A 246 -19.58 -0.74 -0.92
C GLU A 246 -20.42 -1.14 0.29
N ASP A 247 -20.63 -2.45 0.52
CA ASP A 247 -21.37 -2.98 1.66
C ASP A 247 -20.70 -2.60 2.99
N ARG A 248 -19.37 -2.69 3.07
CA ARG A 248 -18.63 -2.29 4.27
C ARG A 248 -18.77 -0.79 4.55
N LEU A 249 -18.61 0.05 3.56
CA LEU A 249 -18.74 1.50 3.72
C LEU A 249 -20.18 1.90 4.07
N ALA A 250 -21.18 1.31 3.43
CA ALA A 250 -22.59 1.57 3.73
C ALA A 250 -23.02 1.08 5.12
N GLY A 251 -22.42 -0.02 5.60
CA GLY A 251 -22.70 -0.60 6.91
C GLY A 251 -21.84 -0.06 8.05
N SER A 252 -20.82 0.74 7.76
CA SER A 252 -19.89 1.24 8.77
C SER A 252 -20.56 2.22 9.74
N THR A 253 -20.28 2.01 11.03
CA THR A 253 -20.65 2.92 12.12
C THR A 253 -19.42 3.59 12.74
N SER A 254 -18.24 3.30 12.21
CA SER A 254 -16.99 3.87 12.68
C SER A 254 -16.87 5.36 12.31
N ARG A 255 -16.07 6.07 13.10
CA ARG A 255 -15.83 7.49 12.87
C ARG A 255 -15.14 7.77 11.54
N TRP A 256 -14.16 6.95 11.17
CA TRP A 256 -13.37 7.06 9.94
C TRP A 256 -13.51 5.81 9.09
N ASN A 257 -13.75 5.99 7.81
CA ASN A 257 -13.78 4.93 6.78
C ASN A 257 -12.46 4.95 6.03
N VAL A 258 -11.59 3.99 6.32
CA VAL A 258 -10.23 3.93 5.78
C VAL A 258 -10.14 2.86 4.70
N ILE A 259 -9.68 3.25 3.55
CA ILE A 259 -9.46 2.34 2.42
C ILE A 259 -7.95 2.19 2.23
N GLY A 260 -7.41 0.99 2.47
CA GLY A 260 -6.07 0.63 2.05
C GLY A 260 -6.12 0.23 0.58
N ASN A 261 -5.37 0.93 -0.25
CA ASN A 261 -5.39 0.81 -1.70
C ASN A 261 -3.95 0.78 -2.22
N GLN A 262 -3.70 0.09 -3.31
CA GLN A 262 -2.35 0.01 -3.87
C GLN A 262 -2.03 1.25 -4.70
N THR A 263 -2.78 1.50 -5.75
CA THR A 263 -2.50 2.47 -6.82
C THR A 263 -3.32 3.76 -6.68
N ILE A 264 -2.85 4.89 -7.22
CA ILE A 264 -3.52 6.20 -7.08
C ILE A 264 -4.97 6.14 -7.57
N MET A 265 -5.89 6.54 -6.68
CA MET A 265 -7.32 6.58 -6.98
C MET A 265 -7.76 7.96 -7.49
N ALA A 266 -7.11 9.04 -7.05
CA ALA A 266 -7.38 10.38 -7.53
C ALA A 266 -7.20 10.51 -9.05
N ASP A 267 -7.96 11.41 -9.66
CA ASP A 267 -7.79 11.73 -11.08
C ASP A 267 -6.45 12.46 -11.31
N ALA A 268 -5.50 11.78 -11.94
CA ALA A 268 -4.19 12.27 -12.33
C ALA A 268 -4.09 12.42 -13.86
N THR A 269 -5.17 12.80 -14.54
CA THR A 269 -5.17 13.08 -15.97
C THR A 269 -4.89 14.56 -16.26
N ILE A 270 -4.20 14.83 -17.39
CA ILE A 270 -3.96 16.20 -17.87
C ILE A 270 -4.53 16.34 -19.27
N ASN A 271 -5.53 17.24 -19.43
CA ASN A 271 -6.17 17.49 -20.72
C ASN A 271 -6.64 16.20 -21.41
N GLY A 272 -7.10 15.20 -20.62
CA GLY A 272 -7.54 13.90 -21.10
C GLY A 272 -6.40 12.92 -21.40
N ALA A 273 -5.15 13.26 -21.13
CA ALA A 273 -4.02 12.33 -21.20
C ALA A 273 -3.91 11.56 -19.87
N VAL A 274 -3.75 10.25 -19.95
CA VAL A 274 -3.48 9.34 -18.82
C VAL A 274 -1.98 9.17 -18.68
N LEU A 275 -1.43 9.47 -17.51
CA LEU A 275 0.01 9.34 -17.28
C LEU A 275 0.43 7.91 -17.01
N ASN A 276 -0.40 7.15 -16.33
CA ASN A 276 -0.09 5.77 -15.93
C ASN A 276 -1.36 4.92 -15.97
N TYR A 277 -1.40 3.94 -16.88
CA TYR A 277 -2.56 3.06 -17.08
C TYR A 277 -2.67 1.97 -16.00
N ASP A 278 -1.65 1.78 -15.19
CA ASP A 278 -1.69 0.87 -14.04
C ASP A 278 -2.49 1.45 -12.86
N GLN A 279 -2.60 2.77 -12.77
CA GLN A 279 -3.38 3.49 -11.76
C GLN A 279 -4.89 3.47 -12.08
N TRP A 280 -5.73 3.99 -11.17
CA TRP A 280 -7.18 4.08 -11.42
C TRP A 280 -7.56 4.92 -12.64
N ASP A 281 -6.65 5.73 -13.17
CA ASP A 281 -6.85 6.42 -14.44
C ASP A 281 -6.95 5.48 -15.64
N GLY A 282 -6.39 4.27 -15.55
CA GLY A 282 -6.61 3.19 -16.52
C GLY A 282 -7.99 2.50 -16.40
N TYR A 283 -8.76 2.82 -15.34
CA TYR A 283 -10.04 2.22 -15.01
C TYR A 283 -11.10 3.29 -14.64
N PRO A 284 -11.28 4.34 -15.44
CA PRO A 284 -12.07 5.51 -15.07
C PRO A 284 -13.52 5.17 -14.77
N GLU A 285 -14.12 4.20 -15.47
CA GLU A 285 -15.51 3.79 -15.21
C GLU A 285 -15.68 3.13 -13.83
N ALA A 286 -14.70 2.35 -13.37
CA ALA A 286 -14.73 1.76 -12.04
C ALA A 286 -14.59 2.86 -10.96
N ARG A 287 -13.68 3.82 -11.16
CA ARG A 287 -13.52 4.98 -10.27
C ARG A 287 -14.79 5.83 -10.21
N GLU A 288 -15.37 6.15 -11.36
CA GLU A 288 -16.60 6.97 -11.44
C GLU A 288 -17.79 6.29 -10.75
N ARG A 289 -17.97 4.96 -10.91
CA ARG A 289 -18.99 4.20 -10.18
C ARG A 289 -18.79 4.29 -8.67
N PHE A 290 -17.57 4.06 -8.21
CA PHE A 290 -17.25 4.10 -6.79
C PHE A 290 -17.47 5.50 -6.19
N PHE A 291 -17.02 6.56 -6.86
CA PHE A 291 -17.22 7.93 -6.37
C PHE A 291 -18.70 8.35 -6.39
N ALA A 292 -19.46 7.89 -7.39
CA ALA A 292 -20.91 8.10 -7.44
C ALA A 292 -21.62 7.39 -6.27
N PHE A 293 -21.17 6.18 -5.90
CA PHE A 293 -21.65 5.47 -4.71
C PHE A 293 -21.36 6.27 -3.42
N LEU A 294 -20.11 6.71 -3.22
CA LEU A 294 -19.72 7.49 -2.04
C LEU A 294 -20.57 8.75 -1.89
N HIS A 295 -20.81 9.46 -3.00
CA HIS A 295 -21.64 10.66 -3.02
C HIS A 295 -23.13 10.34 -2.75
N ALA A 296 -23.70 9.39 -3.45
CA ALA A 296 -25.10 9.02 -3.33
C ALA A 296 -25.48 8.50 -1.94
N LYS A 297 -24.55 7.80 -1.28
CA LYS A 297 -24.72 7.31 0.09
C LYS A 297 -24.28 8.30 1.16
N ALA A 298 -23.71 9.43 0.75
CA ALA A 298 -23.15 10.46 1.64
C ALA A 298 -22.20 9.85 2.69
N ILE A 299 -21.29 8.93 2.25
CA ILE A 299 -20.36 8.25 3.14
C ILE A 299 -19.42 9.28 3.78
N PRO A 300 -19.40 9.39 5.13
CA PRO A 300 -18.59 10.42 5.81
C PRO A 300 -17.17 9.94 6.04
N ASN A 301 -16.23 10.89 6.19
CA ASN A 301 -14.88 10.65 6.71
C ASN A 301 -14.12 9.57 5.96
N VAL A 302 -14.18 9.61 4.62
CA VAL A 302 -13.49 8.66 3.75
C VAL A 302 -12.03 9.09 3.59
N VAL A 303 -11.11 8.20 3.96
CA VAL A 303 -9.66 8.37 3.79
C VAL A 303 -9.12 7.18 3.02
N VAL A 304 -8.47 7.45 1.90
CA VAL A 304 -7.75 6.45 1.10
C VAL A 304 -6.26 6.58 1.40
N LEU A 305 -5.60 5.46 1.70
CA LEU A 305 -4.16 5.35 1.91
C LEU A 305 -3.57 4.53 0.78
N THR A 306 -2.61 5.11 0.05
CA THR A 306 -2.11 4.59 -1.23
C THR A 306 -0.58 4.50 -1.24
N GLY A 307 -0.04 3.51 -1.98
CA GLY A 307 1.39 3.25 -2.19
C GLY A 307 1.82 3.35 -3.66
N ASP A 308 2.58 2.38 -4.14
CA ASP A 308 2.98 2.07 -5.51
C ASP A 308 3.84 3.12 -6.23
N ILE A 309 3.38 4.35 -6.36
CA ILE A 309 3.91 5.34 -7.32
C ILE A 309 5.26 5.99 -6.89
N HIS A 310 5.79 5.67 -5.73
CA HIS A 310 7.08 6.14 -5.21
C HIS A 310 7.21 7.66 -5.06
N LEU A 311 6.12 8.38 -4.88
CA LEU A 311 6.08 9.79 -4.54
C LEU A 311 5.12 10.03 -3.38
N ALA A 312 5.34 11.09 -2.60
CA ALA A 312 4.36 11.53 -1.61
C ALA A 312 3.41 12.54 -2.25
N ALA A 313 2.11 12.34 -2.07
CA ALA A 313 1.14 13.31 -2.54
C ALA A 313 -0.13 13.30 -1.68
N VAL A 314 -0.83 14.42 -1.70
CA VAL A 314 -2.13 14.58 -1.06
C VAL A 314 -3.14 14.98 -2.11
N ALA A 315 -4.24 14.25 -2.18
CA ALA A 315 -5.27 14.49 -3.16
C ALA A 315 -6.66 14.65 -2.54
N GLN A 316 -7.50 15.41 -3.21
CA GLN A 316 -8.91 15.55 -2.91
C GLN A 316 -9.72 14.71 -3.88
N LEU A 317 -10.44 13.71 -3.37
CA LEU A 317 -11.30 12.88 -4.20
C LEU A 317 -12.63 13.59 -4.45
N ARG A 318 -13.03 13.68 -5.72
CA ARG A 318 -14.26 14.35 -6.16
C ARG A 318 -15.03 13.50 -7.16
N GLN A 319 -16.35 13.45 -7.00
CA GLN A 319 -17.23 12.78 -7.95
C GLN A 319 -17.41 13.63 -9.20
N GLY A 320 -17.25 13.00 -10.37
CA GLY A 320 -17.37 13.68 -11.67
C GLY A 320 -16.16 14.57 -11.97
N ASP A 321 -16.32 15.87 -11.96
CA ASP A 321 -15.26 16.82 -12.28
C ASP A 321 -14.23 16.95 -11.14
N SER A 322 -12.97 16.65 -11.45
CA SER A 322 -11.88 16.60 -10.45
C SER A 322 -11.51 17.97 -9.86
N ALA A 323 -11.89 19.08 -10.51
CA ALA A 323 -11.64 20.43 -10.00
C ALA A 323 -12.79 20.94 -9.13
N SER A 324 -14.03 20.66 -9.50
CA SER A 324 -15.23 21.32 -8.96
C SER A 324 -16.32 20.37 -8.47
N GLY A 325 -16.23 19.08 -8.73
CA GLY A 325 -17.21 18.08 -8.30
C GLY A 325 -17.35 17.96 -6.78
N PRO A 326 -18.44 17.35 -6.29
CA PRO A 326 -18.63 17.12 -4.87
C PRO A 326 -17.45 16.34 -4.25
N VAL A 327 -16.99 16.78 -3.08
CA VAL A 327 -15.93 16.10 -2.34
C VAL A 327 -16.47 14.80 -1.75
N VAL A 328 -15.81 13.67 -2.04
CA VAL A 328 -16.21 12.34 -1.55
C VAL A 328 -15.18 11.69 -0.64
N GLY A 329 -13.95 12.18 -0.58
CA GLY A 329 -12.89 11.65 0.28
C GLY A 329 -11.59 12.40 0.15
N ALA A 330 -10.62 11.99 0.95
CA ALA A 330 -9.22 12.43 0.89
C ALA A 330 -8.33 11.24 0.57
N GLU A 331 -7.28 11.42 -0.25
CA GLU A 331 -6.28 10.40 -0.51
C GLU A 331 -4.91 10.89 -0.05
N PHE A 332 -4.23 10.04 0.73
CA PHE A 332 -2.86 10.24 1.17
C PHE A 332 -1.98 9.17 0.51
N ILE A 333 -1.17 9.59 -0.44
CA ILE A 333 -0.27 8.74 -1.22
C ILE A 333 1.09 8.77 -0.53
N SER A 334 1.49 7.63 0.03
CA SER A 334 2.78 7.48 0.71
C SER A 334 3.88 7.29 -0.32
N THR A 335 5.01 7.99 -0.14
CA THR A 335 6.22 7.67 -0.92
C THR A 335 6.78 6.31 -0.52
N SER A 336 7.68 5.77 -1.32
CA SER A 336 8.37 4.50 -1.03
C SER A 336 9.31 4.59 0.16
N ILE A 337 9.49 3.49 0.89
CA ILE A 337 10.53 3.38 1.94
C ILE A 337 11.93 3.58 1.33
N SER A 338 12.20 2.94 0.18
CA SER A 338 13.52 2.95 -0.44
C SER A 338 13.53 2.81 -1.95
N SER A 339 12.42 2.44 -2.58
CA SER A 339 12.35 2.27 -4.03
C SER A 339 12.58 3.58 -4.76
N SER A 340 13.31 3.54 -5.86
CA SER A 340 13.59 4.72 -6.69
C SER A 340 12.32 5.37 -7.21
N GLY A 341 12.28 6.69 -7.30
CA GLY A 341 11.15 7.42 -7.87
C GLY A 341 11.09 7.25 -9.39
N LEU A 342 9.87 7.27 -9.92
CA LEU A 342 9.60 7.21 -11.36
C LEU A 342 9.83 8.57 -12.05
N VAL A 343 9.78 9.65 -11.30
CA VAL A 343 9.89 11.02 -11.78
C VAL A 343 10.87 11.82 -10.93
N ASP A 344 11.44 12.86 -11.52
CA ASP A 344 12.33 13.78 -10.85
C ASP A 344 11.65 15.14 -10.56
N ALA A 345 12.37 16.05 -9.92
CA ALA A 345 11.86 17.36 -9.55
C ALA A 345 11.32 18.20 -10.73
N SER A 346 11.70 17.90 -11.99
CA SER A 346 11.19 18.62 -13.17
C SER A 346 9.69 18.38 -13.40
N PHE A 347 9.15 17.25 -12.90
CA PHE A 347 7.72 16.96 -12.96
C PHE A 347 6.87 17.78 -11.98
N THR A 348 7.45 18.49 -11.01
CA THR A 348 6.70 19.29 -10.01
C THR A 348 5.75 20.28 -10.68
N GLU A 349 6.17 20.94 -11.76
CA GLU A 349 5.31 21.89 -12.49
C GLU A 349 4.17 21.19 -13.27
N ILE A 350 4.37 19.93 -13.63
CA ILE A 350 3.32 19.11 -14.26
C ILE A 350 2.28 18.71 -13.22
N LEU A 351 2.71 18.27 -12.03
CA LEU A 351 1.81 17.87 -10.96
C LEU A 351 0.87 18.98 -10.49
N LYS A 352 1.33 20.22 -10.50
CA LYS A 352 0.49 21.40 -10.19
C LYS A 352 -0.70 21.59 -11.15
N LYS A 353 -0.70 20.88 -12.29
CA LYS A 353 -1.80 20.94 -13.26
C LYS A 353 -2.90 19.92 -13.00
N PHE A 354 -2.71 19.00 -12.05
CA PHE A 354 -3.75 18.06 -11.68
C PHE A 354 -4.72 18.70 -10.68
N PRO A 355 -5.99 18.88 -11.05
CA PRO A 355 -6.93 19.58 -10.17
C PRO A 355 -7.21 18.85 -8.85
N SER A 356 -7.03 17.54 -8.81
CA SER A 356 -7.22 16.72 -7.62
C SER A 356 -6.06 16.82 -6.63
N LEU A 357 -4.84 17.14 -7.10
CA LEU A 357 -3.63 17.18 -6.26
C LEU A 357 -3.54 18.50 -5.50
N LEU A 358 -3.34 18.42 -4.19
CA LEU A 358 -3.17 19.56 -3.30
C LEU A 358 -1.70 19.87 -3.01
N ASP A 359 -0.88 18.81 -2.91
CA ASP A 359 0.57 18.90 -2.69
C ASP A 359 1.25 17.61 -3.11
N ALA A 360 2.55 17.67 -3.45
CA ALA A 360 3.37 16.51 -3.78
C ALA A 360 4.86 16.72 -3.52
N GLU A 361 5.52 15.66 -3.08
CA GLU A 361 6.96 15.54 -2.90
C GLU A 361 7.46 14.36 -3.74
N LEU A 362 8.38 14.62 -4.68
CA LEU A 362 8.77 13.66 -5.72
C LEU A 362 10.13 13.02 -5.49
N VAL A 363 10.98 13.67 -4.70
CA VAL A 363 12.42 13.39 -4.67
C VAL A 363 12.78 12.41 -3.56
N HIS A 364 12.21 12.62 -2.37
CA HIS A 364 12.60 11.87 -1.19
C HIS A 364 11.77 10.62 -0.97
N ARG A 365 12.37 9.67 -0.29
CA ARG A 365 11.73 8.42 0.19
C ARG A 365 11.24 8.63 1.62
N GLY A 366 10.39 7.75 2.14
CA GLY A 366 9.86 7.91 3.48
C GLY A 366 8.55 7.17 3.69
N TYR A 367 7.66 7.76 4.48
CA TYR A 367 6.34 7.21 4.80
C TYR A 367 5.41 8.30 5.31
N ALA A 368 4.12 7.99 5.49
CA ALA A 368 3.17 8.88 6.13
C ALA A 368 2.85 8.41 7.57
N LEU A 369 2.96 9.31 8.55
CA LEU A 369 2.56 9.08 9.93
C LEU A 369 1.24 9.79 10.20
N HIS A 370 0.21 9.02 10.52
CA HIS A 370 -1.12 9.56 10.79
C HIS A 370 -1.42 9.56 12.27
N THR A 371 -2.03 10.65 12.73
CA THR A 371 -2.64 10.76 14.07
C THR A 371 -4.14 10.97 13.89
N VAL A 372 -4.90 9.99 14.34
CA VAL A 372 -6.35 9.93 14.14
C VAL A 372 -7.05 10.09 15.47
N THR A 373 -8.01 11.03 15.53
CA THR A 373 -8.91 11.24 16.66
C THR A 373 -10.37 11.30 16.18
N PRO A 374 -11.36 11.30 17.07
CA PRO A 374 -12.75 11.49 16.65
C PRO A 374 -13.01 12.82 15.91
N GLU A 375 -12.18 13.84 16.14
CA GLU A 375 -12.35 15.19 15.59
C GLU A 375 -11.62 15.40 14.28
N GLN A 376 -10.47 14.72 14.09
CA GLN A 376 -9.63 14.94 12.91
C GLN A 376 -8.71 13.77 12.59
N TRP A 377 -8.38 13.68 11.32
CA TRP A 377 -7.30 12.87 10.75
C TRP A 377 -6.15 13.79 10.37
N SER A 378 -4.98 13.62 10.97
CA SER A 378 -3.76 14.34 10.62
C SER A 378 -2.76 13.40 9.97
N ALA A 379 -2.19 13.80 8.84
CA ALA A 379 -1.15 13.08 8.10
C ALA A 379 0.14 13.92 8.09
N GLU A 380 1.22 13.38 8.63
CA GLU A 380 2.56 13.96 8.60
C GLU A 380 3.42 13.15 7.63
N TYR A 381 3.89 13.77 6.56
CA TYR A 381 4.83 13.11 5.63
C TYR A 381 6.25 13.21 6.16
N ARG A 382 6.86 12.07 6.40
CA ARG A 382 8.19 11.91 6.95
C ARG A 382 9.13 11.43 5.86
N ILE A 383 10.11 12.26 5.52
CA ILE A 383 11.03 12.02 4.40
C ILE A 383 12.44 11.76 4.89
N VAL A 384 13.11 10.79 4.26
CA VAL A 384 14.52 10.43 4.46
C VAL A 384 15.37 11.42 3.68
N THR A 385 16.37 12.02 4.31
CA THR A 385 17.22 13.05 3.68
C THR A 385 18.10 12.51 2.56
N ASP A 386 18.57 11.26 2.68
CA ASP A 386 19.31 10.55 1.63
C ASP A 386 19.09 9.03 1.84
N VAL A 387 18.32 8.41 0.98
CA VAL A 387 18.02 6.98 1.07
C VAL A 387 19.25 6.09 0.82
N THR A 388 20.29 6.64 0.22
CA THR A 388 21.54 5.90 -0.08
C THR A 388 22.53 5.91 1.09
N ASP A 389 22.28 6.70 2.14
CA ASP A 389 23.07 6.71 3.37
C ASP A 389 22.35 5.94 4.49
N ALA A 390 22.94 4.85 4.96
CA ALA A 390 22.40 4.06 6.07
C ALA A 390 22.28 4.87 7.39
N ALA A 391 23.04 5.95 7.57
CA ALA A 391 22.96 6.83 8.73
C ALA A 391 21.99 8.00 8.57
N SER A 392 21.25 8.04 7.45
CA SER A 392 20.35 9.14 7.11
C SER A 392 19.30 9.40 8.18
N THR A 393 18.91 10.66 8.30
CA THR A 393 17.86 11.12 9.21
C THR A 393 16.52 11.29 8.48
N VAL A 394 15.46 11.35 9.27
CA VAL A 394 14.09 11.58 8.77
C VAL A 394 13.59 12.93 9.27
N THR A 395 12.99 13.70 8.37
CA THR A 395 12.41 15.02 8.67
C THR A 395 10.96 15.07 8.23
N THR A 396 10.20 16.05 8.74
CA THR A 396 8.83 16.30 8.29
C THR A 396 8.84 17.16 7.03
N TYR A 397 8.22 16.70 5.96
CA TYR A 397 7.98 17.50 4.75
C TYR A 397 6.76 18.42 4.91
N GLY A 398 5.62 17.85 5.35
CA GLY A 398 4.38 18.60 5.50
C GLY A 398 3.37 17.86 6.37
N THR A 399 2.38 18.61 6.85
CA THR A 399 1.27 18.08 7.65
C THR A 399 -0.06 18.51 7.05
N TYR A 400 -0.99 17.59 6.94
CA TYR A 400 -2.29 17.78 6.31
C TYR A 400 -3.39 17.24 7.22
N VAL A 401 -4.54 17.92 7.23
CA VAL A 401 -5.63 17.61 8.16
C VAL A 401 -6.96 17.49 7.43
N VAL A 402 -7.70 16.45 7.77
CA VAL A 402 -9.12 16.31 7.45
C VAL A 402 -9.90 16.40 8.74
N LYS A 403 -10.80 17.41 8.84
CA LYS A 403 -11.75 17.50 9.97
C LYS A 403 -12.91 16.54 9.76
N ALA A 404 -13.30 15.87 10.83
CA ALA A 404 -14.43 14.94 10.78
C ALA A 404 -15.71 15.64 10.28
N GLY A 405 -16.41 14.98 9.36
CA GLY A 405 -17.63 15.48 8.72
C GLY A 405 -17.39 16.36 7.48
N THR A 406 -16.13 16.59 7.06
CA THR A 406 -15.85 17.46 5.91
C THR A 406 -15.36 16.73 4.67
N ASN A 407 -14.71 15.58 4.79
CA ASN A 407 -13.94 14.92 3.73
C ASN A 407 -12.89 15.84 3.03
N THR A 408 -12.69 17.04 3.53
CA THR A 408 -11.85 18.06 2.89
C THR A 408 -10.50 18.17 3.56
N VAL A 409 -9.44 18.08 2.74
CA VAL A 409 -8.07 18.25 3.21
C VAL A 409 -7.70 19.72 3.36
N THR A 410 -7.02 20.05 4.43
CA THR A 410 -6.38 21.34 4.67
C THR A 410 -4.90 21.17 4.98
N VAL A 411 -4.05 22.05 4.47
CA VAL A 411 -2.63 22.09 4.82
C VAL A 411 -2.50 22.71 6.20
N ALA A 412 -1.91 21.98 7.16
CA ALA A 412 -1.53 22.54 8.45
C ALA A 412 -0.12 23.16 8.32
N ARG A 413 0.00 24.42 8.56
CA ARG A 413 1.30 25.14 8.56
C ARG A 413 1.93 25.12 9.93
#